data_e8c779e531a2eb525efd5efd514f0017
#
_entry.id   e8c779e531a2eb525efd5efd514f0017
#
_cell.length_a   1.000
_cell.length_b   1.000
_cell.length_c   1.000
_cell.angle_alpha   90.00
_cell.angle_beta   90.00
_cell.angle_gamma   90.00
#
_symmetry.space_group_name_H-M   'P 1'
#
loop_
_entity.id
_entity.type
_entity.pdbx_description
1 polymer ?
#
loop_
_entity_poly.entity_id
_entity_poly.type
_entity_poly.pdbx_seq_one_letter_code
_entity_poly.pdbx_strand_id
1 'polypeptide(L)'
;GFLYKIFLSRVMGDVCLGIYHMIFNFLMICIALTTTGIPTALSCLIAKENTFEDKKDVNIFFISTLYVSFFISLFISIMVSFSSNYLSFRLLQNKNLNLFILSICPAIVLITISNVLRGYFYGIKKVLVPAIGQVIEQVTRILFVFLLAMYINNKAMICYITLLAISIGEATNVIYMTICLYNESTLYNKFTIRLRDFYYSSME
;
A
#
# COMPACT_ATOMS: atom_id res chain seq x y z
N GLY A 1 0.76 -14.68 1.35
CA GLY A 1 1.75 -15.33 1.93
C GLY A 1 2.39 -16.60 1.41
N PHE A 2 2.31 -17.68 2.19
CA PHE A 2 3.06 -18.93 1.92
C PHE A 2 2.65 -19.62 0.60
N LEU A 3 1.35 -19.76 0.35
CA LEU A 3 0.83 -20.35 -0.90
C LEU A 3 1.31 -19.61 -2.16
N TYR A 4 1.38 -18.29 -2.10
CA TYR A 4 1.90 -17.47 -3.19
C TYR A 4 3.37 -17.77 -3.51
N LYS A 5 4.21 -17.97 -2.49
CA LYS A 5 5.62 -18.33 -2.69
C LYS A 5 5.79 -19.70 -3.35
N ILE A 6 4.98 -20.71 -2.95
CA ILE A 6 4.97 -22.03 -3.58
C ILE A 6 4.55 -21.92 -5.05
N PHE A 7 3.52 -21.15 -5.35
CA PHE A 7 3.07 -20.91 -6.72
C PHE A 7 4.18 -20.27 -7.57
N LEU A 8 4.82 -19.20 -7.05
CA LEU A 8 5.89 -18.52 -7.74
C LEU A 8 7.10 -19.45 -8.04
N SER A 9 7.50 -20.31 -7.09
CA SER A 9 8.64 -21.21 -7.29
C SER A 9 8.41 -22.20 -8.43
N ARG A 10 7.15 -22.63 -8.62
CA ARG A 10 6.80 -23.54 -9.73
C ARG A 10 6.75 -22.83 -11.09
N VAL A 11 6.32 -21.56 -11.12
CA VAL A 11 6.11 -20.82 -12.37
C VAL A 11 7.39 -20.14 -12.87
N MET A 12 8.20 -19.59 -11.96
CA MET A 12 9.36 -18.75 -12.32
C MET A 12 10.67 -19.55 -12.45
N GLY A 13 10.82 -20.63 -11.71
CA GLY A 13 12.10 -21.34 -11.55
C GLY A 13 13.08 -20.62 -10.62
N ASP A 14 14.18 -21.30 -10.25
CA ASP A 14 15.04 -20.89 -9.14
C ASP A 14 15.76 -19.55 -9.36
N VAL A 15 16.26 -19.30 -10.57
CA VAL A 15 17.02 -18.08 -10.89
C VAL A 15 16.13 -16.84 -10.81
N CYS A 16 14.95 -16.89 -11.43
CA CYS A 16 14.00 -15.76 -11.39
C CYS A 16 13.45 -15.53 -9.98
N LEU A 17 13.24 -16.59 -9.22
CA LEU A 17 12.83 -16.50 -7.82
C LEU A 17 13.91 -15.80 -6.96
N GLY A 18 15.18 -16.08 -7.21
CA GLY A 18 16.30 -15.40 -6.56
C GLY A 18 16.32 -13.89 -6.84
N ILE A 19 16.18 -13.50 -8.11
CA ILE A 19 16.08 -12.09 -8.52
C ILE A 19 14.89 -11.40 -7.85
N TYR A 20 13.72 -12.05 -7.87
CA TYR A 20 12.51 -11.53 -7.22
C TYR A 20 12.74 -11.26 -5.73
N HIS A 21 13.32 -12.22 -4.99
CA HIS A 21 13.59 -12.05 -3.56
C HIS A 21 14.59 -10.93 -3.27
N MET A 22 15.62 -10.79 -4.09
CA MET A 22 16.62 -9.71 -3.94
C MET A 22 15.98 -8.34 -4.10
N ILE A 23 15.16 -8.15 -5.14
CA ILE A 23 14.45 -6.89 -5.40
C ILE A 23 13.38 -6.64 -4.34
N PHE A 24 12.66 -7.68 -3.91
CA PHE A 24 11.67 -7.57 -2.85
C PHE A 24 12.28 -7.14 -1.51
N ASN A 25 13.45 -7.67 -1.16
CA ASN A 25 14.17 -7.24 0.04
C ASN A 25 14.61 -5.78 -0.06
N PHE A 26 15.08 -5.33 -1.24
CA PHE A 26 15.39 -3.93 -1.49
C PHE A 26 14.14 -3.04 -1.36
N LEU A 27 13.01 -3.46 -1.92
CA LEU A 27 11.72 -2.78 -1.75
C LEU A 27 11.35 -2.64 -0.26
N MET A 28 11.54 -3.69 0.54
CA MET A 28 11.28 -3.64 1.99
C MET A 28 12.15 -2.61 2.72
N ILE A 29 13.41 -2.43 2.32
CA ILE A 29 14.28 -1.37 2.85
C ILE A 29 13.73 0.01 2.50
N CYS A 30 13.32 0.23 1.25
CA CYS A 30 12.72 1.49 0.82
C CYS A 30 11.43 1.81 1.60
N ILE A 31 10.57 0.80 1.82
CA ILE A 31 9.34 0.93 2.60
C ILE A 31 9.68 1.26 4.06
N ALA A 32 10.66 0.60 4.65
CA ALA A 32 11.10 0.91 6.01
C ALA A 32 11.52 2.38 6.15
N LEU A 33 12.24 2.92 5.19
CA LEU A 33 12.65 4.33 5.20
C LEU A 33 11.46 5.31 5.07
N THR A 34 10.41 4.92 4.34
CA THR A 34 9.25 5.79 4.09
C THR A 34 8.18 5.71 5.15
N THR A 35 8.02 4.57 5.83
CA THR A 35 6.83 4.30 6.66
C THR A 35 7.13 3.88 8.09
N THR A 36 8.40 3.76 8.50
CA THR A 36 8.72 3.33 9.88
C THR A 36 8.13 4.29 10.90
N GLY A 37 7.24 3.78 11.73
CA GLY A 37 6.59 4.54 12.81
C GLY A 37 5.40 5.41 12.40
N ILE A 38 5.23 5.77 11.12
CA ILE A 38 4.14 6.66 10.67
C ILE A 38 2.75 6.07 10.95
N PRO A 39 2.42 4.81 10.58
CA PRO A 39 1.11 4.24 10.87
C PRO A 39 0.82 4.15 12.36
N THR A 40 1.84 3.81 13.15
CA THR A 40 1.72 3.65 14.61
C THR A 40 1.51 5.00 15.29
N ALA A 41 2.31 6.01 14.93
CA ALA A 41 2.15 7.37 15.46
C ALA A 41 0.78 7.94 15.09
N LEU A 42 0.35 7.79 13.82
CA LEU A 42 -0.95 8.26 13.37
C LEU A 42 -2.09 7.55 14.12
N SER A 43 -2.02 6.22 14.28
CA SER A 43 -3.06 5.48 15.00
C SER A 43 -3.15 5.89 16.49
N CYS A 44 -2.02 6.15 17.13
CA CYS A 44 -1.99 6.64 18.53
C CYS A 44 -2.58 8.05 18.64
N LEU A 45 -2.22 8.96 17.73
CA LEU A 45 -2.77 10.32 17.72
C LEU A 45 -4.28 10.31 17.50
N ILE A 46 -4.76 9.58 16.50
CA ILE A 46 -6.19 9.46 16.20
C ILE A 46 -6.95 8.82 17.38
N ALA A 47 -6.39 7.76 17.99
CA ALA A 47 -7.03 7.10 19.12
C ALA A 47 -7.15 8.05 20.33
N LYS A 48 -6.17 8.93 20.54
CA LYS A 48 -6.17 9.93 21.61
C LYS A 48 -7.20 11.03 21.35
N GLU A 49 -7.20 11.62 20.16
CA GLU A 49 -8.15 12.69 19.80
C GLU A 49 -9.60 12.19 19.70
N ASN A 50 -9.82 10.95 19.32
CA ASN A 50 -11.17 10.36 19.24
C ASN A 50 -11.84 10.23 20.62
N THR A 51 -11.09 10.41 21.73
CA THR A 51 -11.62 10.48 23.10
C THR A 51 -12.05 11.90 23.50
N PHE A 52 -11.65 12.96 22.78
CA PHE A 52 -11.86 14.37 23.10
C PHE A 52 -12.87 15.11 22.18
N GLU A 53 -13.78 14.41 21.49
CA GLU A 53 -14.86 14.96 20.64
C GLU A 53 -14.44 15.88 19.48
N ASP A 54 -13.16 16.27 19.34
CA ASP A 54 -12.66 17.16 18.27
C ASP A 54 -12.24 16.41 17.01
N LYS A 55 -13.23 16.00 16.22
CA LYS A 55 -13.03 15.26 14.96
C LYS A 55 -12.39 16.08 13.83
N LYS A 56 -12.35 17.40 13.93
CA LYS A 56 -11.67 18.25 12.94
C LYS A 56 -10.17 18.01 12.95
N ASP A 57 -9.58 17.85 14.14
CA ASP A 57 -8.15 17.65 14.30
C ASP A 57 -7.69 16.30 13.77
N VAL A 58 -8.51 15.24 13.93
CA VAL A 58 -8.24 13.91 13.34
C VAL A 58 -8.06 13.98 11.83
N ASN A 59 -8.94 14.71 11.14
CA ASN A 59 -8.86 14.85 9.68
C ASN A 59 -7.62 15.65 9.26
N ILE A 60 -7.27 16.69 10.00
CA ILE A 60 -6.08 17.51 9.73
C ILE A 60 -4.82 16.66 9.89
N PHE A 61 -4.70 15.90 10.98
CA PHE A 61 -3.56 14.99 11.22
C PHE A 61 -3.45 13.92 10.14
N PHE A 62 -4.57 13.31 9.74
CA PHE A 62 -4.60 12.30 8.67
C PHE A 62 -4.13 12.88 7.34
N ILE A 63 -4.72 14.01 6.91
CA ILE A 63 -4.39 14.66 5.63
C ILE A 63 -2.93 15.12 5.64
N SER A 64 -2.45 15.76 6.70
CA SER A 64 -1.06 16.21 6.82
C SER A 64 -0.07 15.05 6.73
N THR A 65 -0.35 13.94 7.44
CA THR A 65 0.48 12.74 7.41
C THR A 65 0.48 12.11 6.01
N LEU A 66 -0.66 12.09 5.33
CA LEU A 66 -0.77 11.56 3.98
C LEU A 66 0.07 12.38 2.99
N TYR A 67 -0.01 13.72 3.04
CA TYR A 67 0.80 14.59 2.18
C TYR A 67 2.30 14.41 2.43
N VAL A 68 2.73 14.46 3.69
CA VAL A 68 4.15 14.30 4.05
C VAL A 68 4.67 12.94 3.58
N SER A 69 3.95 11.86 3.87
CA SER A 69 4.34 10.51 3.47
C SER A 69 4.37 10.35 1.95
N PHE A 70 3.42 10.94 1.24
CA PHE A 70 3.37 10.93 -0.22
C PHE A 70 4.62 11.60 -0.82
N PHE A 71 4.99 12.80 -0.37
CA PHE A 71 6.17 13.51 -0.89
C PHE A 71 7.47 12.77 -0.56
N ILE A 72 7.60 12.21 0.64
CA ILE A 72 8.78 11.42 1.02
C ILE A 72 8.90 10.17 0.14
N SER A 73 7.80 9.43 -0.05
CA SER A 73 7.82 8.22 -0.87
C SER A 73 8.07 8.51 -2.35
N LEU A 74 7.53 9.62 -2.86
CA LEU A 74 7.77 10.07 -4.22
C LEU A 74 9.24 10.47 -4.42
N PHE A 75 9.82 11.19 -3.46
CA PHE A 75 11.24 11.53 -3.48
C PHE A 75 12.13 10.29 -3.51
N ILE A 76 11.88 9.31 -2.63
CA ILE A 76 12.64 8.05 -2.60
C ILE A 76 12.43 7.24 -3.89
N SER A 77 11.21 7.17 -4.42
CA SER A 77 10.91 6.50 -5.68
C SER A 77 11.68 7.12 -6.86
N ILE A 78 11.76 8.45 -6.92
CA ILE A 78 12.54 9.18 -7.93
C ILE A 78 14.04 8.89 -7.76
N MET A 79 14.57 8.94 -6.54
CA MET A 79 15.97 8.62 -6.26
C MET A 79 16.34 7.18 -6.68
N VAL A 80 15.48 6.20 -6.39
CA VAL A 80 15.64 4.80 -6.82
C VAL A 80 15.60 4.70 -8.34
N SER A 81 14.69 5.42 -9.01
CA SER A 81 14.56 5.43 -10.46
C SER A 81 15.83 5.97 -11.13
N PHE A 82 16.36 7.10 -10.68
CA PHE A 82 17.61 7.66 -11.19
C PHE A 82 18.82 6.76 -10.94
N SER A 83 18.85 6.10 -9.78
CA SER A 83 19.93 5.19 -9.39
C SER A 83 19.75 3.78 -9.93
N SER A 84 18.68 3.48 -10.70
CA SER A 84 18.31 2.11 -11.12
C SER A 84 19.43 1.37 -11.86
N ASN A 85 20.18 2.05 -12.74
CA ASN A 85 21.32 1.46 -13.44
C ASN A 85 22.47 1.08 -12.51
N TYR A 86 22.78 1.92 -11.54
CA TYR A 86 23.82 1.67 -10.56
C TYR A 86 23.41 0.53 -9.59
N LEU A 87 22.18 0.57 -9.12
CA LEU A 87 21.60 -0.44 -8.24
C LEU A 87 21.50 -1.80 -8.96
N SER A 88 21.08 -1.82 -10.22
CA SER A 88 21.04 -3.05 -11.03
C SER A 88 22.43 -3.69 -11.17
N PHE A 89 23.45 -2.91 -11.43
CA PHE A 89 24.82 -3.40 -11.51
C PHE A 89 25.33 -3.93 -10.15
N ARG A 90 25.06 -3.22 -9.06
CA ARG A 90 25.53 -3.59 -7.71
C ARG A 90 24.74 -4.75 -7.10
N LEU A 91 23.41 -4.75 -7.22
CA LEU A 91 22.53 -5.77 -6.61
C LEU A 91 22.41 -7.02 -7.48
N LEU A 92 22.19 -6.83 -8.78
CA LEU A 92 21.88 -7.94 -9.70
C LEU A 92 23.07 -8.37 -10.56
N GLN A 93 24.21 -7.66 -10.45
CA GLN A 93 25.43 -7.89 -11.25
C GLN A 93 25.17 -7.92 -12.77
N ASN A 94 24.05 -7.32 -13.20
CA ASN A 94 23.64 -7.29 -14.61
C ASN A 94 22.92 -5.98 -14.93
N LYS A 95 23.49 -5.17 -15.83
CA LYS A 95 22.94 -3.87 -16.24
C LYS A 95 21.59 -3.97 -16.95
N ASN A 96 21.29 -5.09 -17.57
CA ASN A 96 20.07 -5.29 -18.34
C ASN A 96 18.82 -5.52 -17.45
N LEU A 97 19.01 -5.63 -16.13
CA LEU A 97 17.94 -5.87 -15.17
C LEU A 97 17.43 -4.58 -14.49
N ASN A 98 17.78 -3.40 -15.00
CA ASN A 98 17.31 -2.12 -14.47
C ASN A 98 15.77 -1.97 -14.52
N LEU A 99 15.12 -2.56 -15.53
CA LEU A 99 13.65 -2.57 -15.67
C LEU A 99 12.96 -3.23 -14.47
N PHE A 100 13.60 -4.22 -13.85
CA PHE A 100 13.06 -4.89 -12.65
C PHE A 100 13.05 -3.93 -11.44
N ILE A 101 14.07 -3.08 -11.30
CA ILE A 101 14.12 -2.07 -10.25
C ILE A 101 13.09 -0.96 -10.52
N LEU A 102 12.95 -0.53 -11.78
CA LEU A 102 11.95 0.46 -12.15
C LEU A 102 10.51 -0.02 -11.88
N SER A 103 10.24 -1.32 -12.02
CA SER A 103 8.90 -1.87 -11.78
C SER A 103 8.43 -1.75 -10.32
N ILE A 104 9.35 -1.61 -9.35
CA ILE A 104 8.98 -1.45 -7.94
C ILE A 104 8.81 0.03 -7.51
N CYS A 105 9.22 0.98 -8.35
CA CYS A 105 9.10 2.41 -8.03
C CYS A 105 7.66 2.84 -7.72
N PRO A 106 6.62 2.48 -8.52
CA PRO A 106 5.24 2.81 -8.17
C PRO A 106 4.75 2.07 -6.91
N ALA A 107 5.28 0.86 -6.63
CA ALA A 107 4.94 0.12 -5.43
C ALA A 107 5.34 0.87 -4.16
N ILE A 108 6.50 1.54 -4.14
CA ILE A 108 6.99 2.30 -2.97
C ILE A 108 5.94 3.36 -2.57
N VAL A 109 5.43 4.11 -3.54
CA VAL A 109 4.42 5.15 -3.30
C VAL A 109 3.09 4.56 -2.82
N LEU A 110 2.60 3.54 -3.51
CA LEU A 110 1.32 2.91 -3.19
C LEU A 110 1.32 2.24 -1.81
N ILE A 111 2.38 1.52 -1.46
CA ILE A 111 2.54 0.88 -0.14
C ILE A 111 2.59 1.95 0.96
N THR A 112 3.26 3.08 0.72
CA THR A 112 3.31 4.17 1.70
C THR A 112 1.93 4.76 1.95
N ILE A 113 1.16 5.04 0.91
CA ILE A 113 -0.23 5.51 1.03
C ILE A 113 -1.09 4.47 1.76
N SER A 114 -1.00 3.20 1.38
CA SER A 114 -1.70 2.09 2.01
C SER A 114 -1.41 2.02 3.52
N ASN A 115 -0.16 2.20 3.93
CA ASN A 115 0.24 2.18 5.34
C ASN A 115 -0.34 3.37 6.13
N VAL A 116 -0.43 4.57 5.54
CA VAL A 116 -1.09 5.71 6.18
C VAL A 116 -2.59 5.44 6.38
N LEU A 117 -3.26 4.91 5.36
CA LEU A 117 -4.66 4.52 5.45
C LEU A 117 -4.90 3.44 6.53
N ARG A 118 -4.02 2.44 6.61
CA ARG A 118 -4.05 1.43 7.69
C ARG A 118 -3.94 2.08 9.07
N GLY A 119 -2.99 3.02 9.24
CA GLY A 119 -2.82 3.77 10.48
C GLY A 119 -4.09 4.52 10.91
N TYR A 120 -4.76 5.15 9.94
CA TYR A 120 -6.06 5.80 10.19
C TYR A 120 -7.13 4.82 10.68
N PHE A 121 -7.34 3.71 9.96
CA PHE A 121 -8.35 2.71 10.36
C PHE A 121 -8.05 2.06 11.70
N TYR A 122 -6.78 1.82 12.03
CA TYR A 122 -6.39 1.32 13.35
C TYR A 122 -6.69 2.35 14.45
N GLY A 123 -6.46 3.64 14.20
CA GLY A 123 -6.78 4.72 15.14
C GLY A 123 -8.27 4.82 15.47
N ILE A 124 -9.14 4.62 14.48
CA ILE A 124 -10.60 4.58 14.69
C ILE A 124 -11.13 3.20 15.12
N LYS A 125 -10.23 2.26 15.47
CA LYS A 125 -10.54 0.89 15.92
C LYS A 125 -11.27 0.02 14.89
N LYS A 126 -11.21 0.33 13.59
CA LYS A 126 -11.82 -0.46 12.50
C LYS A 126 -10.79 -1.38 11.83
N VAL A 127 -10.28 -2.34 12.58
CA VAL A 127 -9.20 -3.27 12.15
C VAL A 127 -9.62 -4.17 10.99
N LEU A 128 -10.91 -4.44 10.82
CA LEU A 128 -11.43 -5.31 9.75
C LEU A 128 -11.18 -4.73 8.34
N VAL A 129 -11.24 -3.40 8.18
CA VAL A 129 -11.03 -2.76 6.86
C VAL A 129 -9.63 -3.04 6.31
N PRO A 130 -8.54 -2.75 7.03
CA PRO A 130 -7.19 -3.11 6.57
C PRO A 130 -7.00 -4.62 6.38
N ALA A 131 -7.61 -5.46 7.23
CA ALA A 131 -7.49 -6.91 7.12
C ALA A 131 -8.11 -7.45 5.81
N ILE A 132 -9.31 -6.98 5.45
CA ILE A 132 -9.96 -7.32 4.18
C ILE A 132 -9.14 -6.76 3.01
N GLY A 133 -8.64 -5.52 3.11
CA GLY A 133 -7.78 -4.91 2.11
C GLY A 133 -6.54 -5.75 1.79
N GLN A 134 -5.88 -6.33 2.82
CA GLN A 134 -4.77 -7.25 2.63
C GLN A 134 -5.15 -8.54 1.90
N VAL A 135 -6.34 -9.07 2.14
CA VAL A 135 -6.84 -10.25 1.42
C VAL A 135 -7.08 -9.91 -0.05
N ILE A 136 -7.75 -8.78 -0.34
CA ILE A 136 -8.00 -8.29 -1.70
C ILE A 136 -6.66 -8.11 -2.45
N GLU A 137 -5.69 -7.48 -1.82
CA GLU A 137 -4.33 -7.29 -2.37
C GLU A 137 -3.70 -8.63 -2.78
N GLN A 138 -3.71 -9.63 -1.88
CA GLN A 138 -3.10 -10.94 -2.15
C GLN A 138 -3.84 -11.68 -3.27
N VAL A 139 -5.17 -11.67 -3.26
CA VAL A 139 -5.99 -12.31 -4.29
C VAL A 139 -5.74 -11.66 -5.66
N THR A 140 -5.74 -10.33 -5.72
CA THR A 140 -5.46 -9.60 -6.97
C THR A 140 -4.07 -9.91 -7.49
N ARG A 141 -3.06 -9.93 -6.63
CA ARG A 141 -1.68 -10.27 -6.99
C ARG A 141 -1.56 -11.67 -7.59
N ILE A 142 -2.19 -12.67 -6.93
CA ILE A 142 -2.19 -14.06 -7.41
C ILE A 142 -2.90 -14.16 -8.77
N LEU A 143 -4.10 -13.60 -8.88
CA LEU A 143 -4.89 -13.64 -10.12
C LEU A 143 -4.15 -12.99 -11.29
N PHE A 144 -3.54 -11.82 -11.06
CA PHE A 144 -2.80 -11.11 -12.09
C PHE A 144 -1.61 -11.93 -12.62
N VAL A 145 -0.80 -12.49 -11.72
CA VAL A 145 0.34 -13.33 -12.12
C VAL A 145 -0.14 -14.61 -12.80
N PHE A 146 -1.19 -15.26 -12.28
CA PHE A 146 -1.73 -16.49 -12.85
C PHE A 146 -2.24 -16.28 -14.28
N LEU A 147 -3.07 -15.26 -14.49
CA LEU A 147 -3.62 -14.97 -15.81
C LEU A 147 -2.53 -14.68 -16.85
N LEU A 148 -1.53 -13.87 -16.49
CA LEU A 148 -0.46 -13.52 -17.42
C LEU A 148 0.55 -14.67 -17.65
N ALA A 149 0.80 -15.49 -16.63
CA ALA A 149 1.66 -16.65 -16.78
C ALA A 149 1.10 -17.70 -17.75
N MET A 150 -0.23 -17.74 -17.98
CA MET A 150 -0.84 -18.62 -18.98
C MET A 150 -0.53 -18.22 -20.43
N TYR A 151 -0.26 -16.93 -20.66
CA TYR A 151 0.00 -16.40 -22.00
C TYR A 151 1.48 -16.25 -22.32
N ILE A 152 2.35 -16.24 -21.33
CA ILE A 152 3.77 -15.88 -21.46
C ILE A 152 4.66 -17.06 -21.09
N ASN A 153 5.41 -17.57 -22.09
CA ASN A 153 6.38 -18.66 -21.90
C ASN A 153 7.77 -18.18 -21.49
N ASN A 154 8.03 -16.87 -21.50
CA ASN A 154 9.34 -16.31 -21.17
C ASN A 154 9.49 -16.06 -19.67
N LYS A 155 10.38 -16.82 -19.02
CA LYS A 155 10.62 -16.74 -17.56
C LYS A 155 11.03 -15.34 -17.08
N ALA A 156 11.83 -14.60 -17.86
CA ALA A 156 12.25 -13.26 -17.50
C ALA A 156 11.05 -12.28 -17.50
N MET A 157 10.14 -12.42 -18.48
CA MET A 157 8.91 -11.64 -18.50
C MET A 157 7.99 -11.96 -17.33
N ILE A 158 7.88 -13.21 -16.93
CA ILE A 158 7.09 -13.62 -15.76
C ILE A 158 7.64 -12.96 -14.48
N CYS A 159 8.98 -12.90 -14.33
CA CYS A 159 9.61 -12.20 -13.21
C CYS A 159 9.23 -10.71 -13.16
N TYR A 160 9.31 -10.02 -14.30
CA TYR A 160 8.92 -8.61 -14.42
C TYR A 160 7.45 -8.39 -14.05
N ILE A 161 6.56 -9.23 -14.58
CA ILE A 161 5.12 -9.18 -14.29
C ILE A 161 4.84 -9.41 -12.81
N THR A 162 5.57 -10.32 -12.16
CA THR A 162 5.42 -10.60 -10.74
C THR A 162 5.79 -9.40 -9.87
N LEU A 163 6.81 -8.63 -10.26
CA LEU A 163 7.16 -7.37 -9.58
C LEU A 163 6.11 -6.28 -9.83
N LEU A 164 5.59 -6.16 -11.05
CA LEU A 164 4.48 -5.25 -11.34
C LEU A 164 3.20 -5.63 -10.59
N ALA A 165 2.95 -6.92 -10.37
CA ALA A 165 1.82 -7.40 -9.61
C ALA A 165 1.79 -6.87 -8.16
N ILE A 166 2.95 -6.53 -7.58
CA ILE A 166 3.03 -5.88 -6.27
C ILE A 166 2.34 -4.51 -6.33
N SER A 167 2.68 -3.70 -7.34
CA SER A 167 2.09 -2.37 -7.52
C SER A 167 0.59 -2.43 -7.77
N ILE A 168 0.14 -3.39 -8.58
CA ILE A 168 -1.29 -3.57 -8.91
C ILE A 168 -2.07 -4.05 -7.69
N GLY A 169 -1.53 -5.00 -6.92
CA GLY A 169 -2.15 -5.47 -5.69
C GLY A 169 -2.30 -4.34 -4.66
N GLU A 170 -1.27 -3.53 -4.46
CA GLU A 170 -1.34 -2.37 -3.56
C GLU A 170 -2.30 -1.30 -4.08
N ALA A 171 -2.37 -1.07 -5.39
CA ALA A 171 -3.33 -0.12 -5.97
C ALA A 171 -4.78 -0.54 -5.64
N THR A 172 -5.12 -1.82 -5.79
CA THR A 172 -6.46 -2.32 -5.44
C THR A 172 -6.76 -2.19 -3.95
N ASN A 173 -5.77 -2.42 -3.09
CA ASN A 173 -5.89 -2.23 -1.64
C ASN A 173 -6.14 -0.76 -1.28
N VAL A 174 -5.38 0.18 -1.88
CA VAL A 174 -5.57 1.63 -1.69
C VAL A 174 -6.96 2.06 -2.15
N ILE A 175 -7.40 1.61 -3.33
CA ILE A 175 -8.74 1.92 -3.87
C ILE A 175 -9.82 1.42 -2.90
N TYR A 176 -9.72 0.17 -2.44
CA TYR A 176 -10.68 -0.40 -1.49
C TYR A 176 -10.75 0.41 -0.19
N MET A 177 -9.59 0.72 0.43
CA MET A 177 -9.55 1.51 1.66
C MET A 177 -10.08 2.92 1.47
N THR A 178 -9.80 3.56 0.31
CA THR A 178 -10.32 4.90 0.00
C THR A 178 -11.84 4.90 -0.15
N ILE A 179 -12.41 3.88 -0.78
CA ILE A 179 -13.87 3.70 -0.86
C ILE A 179 -14.48 3.52 0.53
N CYS A 180 -13.86 2.72 1.39
CA CYS A 180 -14.30 2.54 2.78
C CYS A 180 -14.25 3.87 3.56
N LEU A 181 -13.19 4.66 3.37
CA LEU A 181 -13.05 5.98 4.00
C LEU A 181 -14.13 6.95 3.53
N TYR A 182 -14.42 6.97 2.23
CA TYR A 182 -15.50 7.81 1.68
C TYR A 182 -16.88 7.42 2.25
N ASN A 183 -17.19 6.13 2.33
CA ASN A 183 -18.43 5.64 2.91
C ASN A 183 -18.57 6.01 4.39
N GLU A 184 -17.46 5.97 5.15
CA GLU A 184 -17.41 6.44 6.54
C GLU A 184 -17.78 7.93 6.66
N SER A 185 -17.16 8.77 5.84
CA SER A 185 -17.40 10.22 5.87
C SER A 185 -18.85 10.58 5.51
N THR A 186 -19.45 9.86 4.56
CA THR A 186 -20.84 10.08 4.15
C THR A 186 -21.86 9.60 5.19
N LEU A 187 -21.60 8.44 5.81
CA LEU A 187 -22.44 7.95 6.91
C LEU A 187 -22.39 8.88 8.13
N TYR A 188 -21.19 9.36 8.44
CA TYR A 188 -21.00 10.31 9.53
C TYR A 188 -21.76 11.64 9.30
N ASN A 189 -21.66 12.24 8.11
CA ASN A 189 -22.40 13.45 7.78
C ASN A 189 -23.92 13.24 7.87
N LYS A 190 -24.44 12.12 7.36
CA LYS A 190 -25.87 11.79 7.47
C LYS A 190 -26.32 11.61 8.93
N PHE A 191 -25.49 10.99 9.76
CA PHE A 191 -25.82 10.77 11.18
C PHE A 191 -25.81 12.08 11.96
N THR A 192 -24.85 12.96 11.71
CA THR A 192 -24.73 14.27 12.37
C THR A 192 -25.89 15.19 11.98
N ILE A 193 -26.32 15.17 10.72
CA ILE A 193 -27.49 15.92 10.25
C ILE A 193 -28.75 15.42 10.98
N ARG A 194 -28.96 14.10 11.03
CA ARG A 194 -30.13 13.50 11.69
C ARG A 194 -30.19 13.78 13.19
N LEU A 195 -29.05 13.75 13.89
CA LEU A 195 -28.98 14.09 15.33
C LEU A 195 -29.29 15.58 15.56
N ARG A 196 -28.81 16.45 14.68
CA ARG A 196 -29.09 17.88 14.77
C ARG A 196 -30.58 18.15 14.55
N ASP A 197 -31.20 17.52 13.59
CA ASP A 197 -32.62 17.64 13.30
C ASP A 197 -33.47 17.11 14.46
N PHE A 198 -33.07 16.00 15.09
CA PHE A 198 -33.73 15.46 16.28
C PHE A 198 -33.60 16.39 17.50
N TYR A 199 -32.42 17.01 17.69
CA TYR A 199 -32.20 17.96 18.78
C TYR A 199 -33.04 19.22 18.64
N TYR A 200 -33.18 19.76 17.42
CA TYR A 200 -34.06 20.91 17.18
C TYR A 200 -35.56 20.56 17.31
N SER A 201 -35.96 19.36 16.87
CA SER A 201 -37.35 18.90 17.02
C SER A 201 -37.77 18.58 18.46
N SER A 202 -36.81 18.40 19.38
CA SER A 202 -37.07 18.15 20.82
C SER A 202 -37.10 19.45 21.65
N MET A 203 -36.81 20.60 21.05
CA MET A 203 -36.87 21.92 21.70
C MET A 203 -38.13 22.75 21.33
N GLU A 204 -38.94 22.28 20.35
CA GLU A 204 -40.26 22.77 20.06
C GLU A 204 -41.34 21.97 20.84
#